data_7bab1f4ef004f7b6285db9c59b313f47
#
_entry.id   7bab1f4ef004f7b6285db9c59b313f47
#
_cell.length_a   1.000
_cell.length_b   1.000
_cell.length_c   1.000
_cell.angle_alpha   90.00
_cell.angle_beta   90.00
_cell.angle_gamma   90.00
#
_symmetry.space_group_name_H-M   'P 1'
#
loop_
_entity.id
_entity.type
_entity.pdbx_description
1 polymer ?
#
loop_
_entity_poly.entity_id
_entity_poly.type
_entity_poly.pdbx_seq_one_letter_code
_entity_poly.pdbx_strand_id
1 'polypeptide(L)'
;MKSAGYSLFTLLAISMFCSVVLAQQGASTSSSPTAPRRVNFSGKSANREENSPRLAQVVALDECDPTTFNAALGPDFCKNVALGAFTTFDNLFAEAANGTPDPNWDFEPDTVRIKHGTILSVVDQGGEPHTFTEVAQFGGGFVTGLNGGEATVPECAGGFSNLAVAKTRILQGSHIEVTGLSKGEHRFECCIHPWMRVKVEVKDRDEK
;
A
#
# COMPACT_ATOMS: atom_id res chain seq x y z
N MET A 1 17.91 -45.86 -36.89
CA MET A 1 18.54 -46.96 -36.08
C MET A 1 19.14 -46.31 -34.81
N LYS A 2 18.80 -46.91 -33.67
CA LYS A 2 19.41 -46.76 -32.33
C LYS A 2 19.08 -45.41 -31.60
N SER A 3 18.75 -45.36 -30.34
CA SER A 3 18.25 -46.37 -29.34
C SER A 3 17.72 -45.57 -28.17
N ALA A 4 16.68 -46.12 -27.54
CA ALA A 4 16.05 -45.65 -26.30
C ALA A 4 17.03 -45.71 -25.13
N GLY A 5 16.91 -44.74 -24.22
CA GLY A 5 17.51 -44.77 -22.90
C GLY A 5 16.47 -44.43 -21.86
N TYR A 6 15.85 -45.42 -21.25
CA TYR A 6 15.02 -45.28 -20.04
C TYR A 6 15.94 -45.18 -18.84
N SER A 7 15.82 -44.14 -18.06
CA SER A 7 16.42 -44.07 -16.73
C SER A 7 15.34 -44.11 -15.67
N LEU A 8 15.36 -45.21 -14.96
CA LEU A 8 14.54 -45.52 -13.79
C LEU A 8 15.13 -44.83 -12.58
N PHE A 9 14.41 -43.92 -11.92
CA PHE A 9 14.79 -43.45 -10.60
C PHE A 9 13.69 -43.69 -9.57
N THR A 10 14.02 -44.60 -8.77
CA THR A 10 13.71 -45.08 -7.42
C THR A 10 12.84 -44.12 -6.57
N LEU A 11 11.70 -44.72 -6.16
CA LEU A 11 10.91 -44.27 -5.01
C LEU A 11 11.71 -44.39 -3.72
N LEU A 12 11.82 -43.30 -2.98
CA LEU A 12 12.21 -43.31 -1.58
C LEU A 12 11.02 -42.86 -0.73
N ALA A 13 10.42 -43.82 -0.05
CA ALA A 13 9.42 -43.61 0.98
C ALA A 13 10.13 -43.07 2.24
N ILE A 14 9.72 -41.94 2.75
CA ILE A 14 10.11 -41.44 4.09
C ILE A 14 8.88 -41.42 4.97
N SER A 15 8.99 -42.22 6.00
CA SER A 15 7.98 -42.52 7.02
C SER A 15 7.64 -41.33 7.91
N MET A 16 6.36 -41.28 8.18
CA MET A 16 5.68 -40.47 9.19
C MET A 16 6.23 -40.73 10.61
N PHE A 17 6.67 -39.68 11.28
CA PHE A 17 6.72 -39.66 12.74
C PHE A 17 5.61 -38.74 13.27
N CYS A 18 4.60 -39.38 13.82
CA CYS A 18 3.51 -38.76 14.56
C CYS A 18 3.98 -38.57 16.01
N SER A 19 4.27 -37.34 16.42
CA SER A 19 4.54 -37.05 17.84
C SER A 19 3.28 -36.51 18.49
N VAL A 20 2.69 -37.32 19.33
CA VAL A 20 1.56 -36.97 20.21
C VAL A 20 2.11 -36.13 21.38
N VAL A 21 1.72 -34.88 21.48
CA VAL A 21 1.97 -34.04 22.68
C VAL A 21 0.76 -34.13 23.60
N LEU A 22 0.96 -34.79 24.77
CA LEU A 22 -0.03 -34.81 25.84
C LEU A 22 -0.14 -33.38 26.46
N ALA A 23 -1.34 -32.84 26.45
CA ALA A 23 -1.67 -31.63 27.20
C ALA A 23 -1.88 -31.99 28.70
N GLN A 24 -1.06 -31.43 29.57
CA GLN A 24 -1.29 -31.47 31.01
C GLN A 24 -2.30 -30.38 31.39
N GLN A 25 -3.42 -30.81 31.95
CA GLN A 25 -4.41 -29.93 32.57
C GLN A 25 -3.89 -29.52 33.96
N GLY A 26 -3.50 -28.26 34.10
CA GLY A 26 -3.21 -27.65 35.40
C GLY A 26 -4.51 -27.15 36.05
N ALA A 27 -4.83 -27.65 37.21
CA ALA A 27 -5.96 -27.20 38.02
C ALA A 27 -5.75 -25.78 38.51
N SER A 28 -6.57 -24.85 38.14
CA SER A 28 -6.59 -23.47 38.66
C SER A 28 -7.46 -23.39 39.88
N THR A 29 -6.89 -23.11 41.02
CA THR A 29 -7.57 -22.77 42.26
C THR A 29 -8.21 -21.38 42.13
N SER A 30 -9.52 -21.33 42.31
CA SER A 30 -10.32 -20.11 42.36
C SER A 30 -10.03 -19.34 43.66
N SER A 31 -9.36 -18.20 43.54
CA SER A 31 -9.34 -17.18 44.58
C SER A 31 -10.19 -16.00 44.13
N SER A 32 -11.27 -15.72 44.85
CA SER A 32 -12.17 -14.57 44.62
C SER A 32 -11.38 -13.26 44.68
N PRO A 33 -11.52 -12.37 43.69
CA PRO A 33 -10.92 -11.05 43.80
C PRO A 33 -11.80 -10.14 44.66
N THR A 34 -11.20 -9.61 45.74
CA THR A 34 -11.72 -8.49 46.51
C THR A 34 -11.95 -7.30 45.60
N ALA A 35 -13.15 -6.70 45.65
CA ALA A 35 -13.53 -5.57 44.86
C ALA A 35 -12.57 -4.38 44.98
N PRO A 36 -12.11 -3.77 43.92
CA PRO A 36 -11.24 -2.62 44.00
C PRO A 36 -12.01 -1.41 44.51
N ARG A 37 -11.46 -0.78 45.55
CA ARG A 37 -11.88 0.49 46.13
C ARG A 37 -11.90 1.55 45.01
N ARG A 38 -13.07 2.16 44.74
CA ARG A 38 -13.18 3.32 43.86
C ARG A 38 -12.34 4.46 44.42
N VAL A 39 -11.25 4.73 43.74
CA VAL A 39 -10.50 5.98 43.93
C VAL A 39 -11.14 7.01 43.02
N ASN A 40 -11.87 7.97 43.61
CA ASN A 40 -12.37 9.13 42.89
C ASN A 40 -11.17 10.01 42.53
N PHE A 41 -10.66 9.87 41.32
CA PHE A 41 -9.81 10.88 40.71
C PHE A 41 -10.68 12.04 40.21
N SER A 42 -10.99 12.96 41.13
CA SER A 42 -11.43 14.31 40.78
C SER A 42 -10.18 15.13 40.42
N GLY A 43 -9.55 14.75 39.34
CA GLY A 43 -8.47 15.52 38.71
C GLY A 43 -9.05 16.13 37.44
N LYS A 44 -9.08 17.46 37.36
CA LYS A 44 -9.30 18.22 36.13
C LYS A 44 -8.49 17.56 35.01
N SER A 45 -9.17 16.96 34.04
CA SER A 45 -8.58 16.55 32.77
C SER A 45 -8.23 17.84 32.03
N ALA A 46 -7.09 18.43 32.37
CA ALA A 46 -6.55 19.56 31.64
C ALA A 46 -5.93 19.00 30.34
N ASN A 47 -6.58 19.27 29.23
CA ASN A 47 -6.00 19.49 27.89
C ASN A 47 -4.75 18.65 27.55
N ARG A 48 -4.84 17.33 27.53
CA ARG A 48 -3.77 16.45 27.03
C ARG A 48 -3.97 15.99 25.59
N GLU A 49 -5.13 16.35 24.98
CA GLU A 49 -5.45 15.98 23.59
C GLU A 49 -4.89 16.93 22.54
N GLU A 50 -4.42 18.11 22.94
CA GLU A 50 -4.02 19.18 22.00
C GLU A 50 -2.63 18.97 21.38
N ASN A 51 -1.85 18.00 21.86
CA ASN A 51 -0.46 17.79 21.44
C ASN A 51 -0.17 16.46 20.76
N SER A 52 -1.17 15.61 20.55
CA SER A 52 -0.99 14.40 19.74
C SER A 52 -1.01 14.75 18.27
N PRO A 53 -0.05 14.26 17.47
CA PRO A 53 -0.08 14.47 16.03
C PRO A 53 -1.38 13.87 15.46
N ARG A 54 -2.09 14.67 14.67
CA ARG A 54 -3.25 14.16 13.92
C ARG A 54 -2.74 13.26 12.81
N LEU A 55 -3.43 12.16 12.58
CA LEU A 55 -3.14 11.22 11.52
C LEU A 55 -4.29 11.23 10.53
N ALA A 56 -3.99 11.33 9.24
CA ALA A 56 -4.90 11.07 8.14
C ALA A 56 -4.30 9.94 7.30
N GLN A 57 -5.13 9.23 6.54
CA GLN A 57 -4.69 8.09 5.74
C GLN A 57 -5.18 8.19 4.31
N VAL A 58 -4.33 7.76 3.39
CA VAL A 58 -4.64 7.41 2.00
C VAL A 58 -4.20 5.97 1.78
N VAL A 59 -4.95 5.23 0.99
CA VAL A 59 -4.63 3.85 0.64
C VAL A 59 -4.38 3.78 -0.87
N ALA A 60 -3.28 3.17 -1.28
CA ALA A 60 -3.05 2.78 -2.65
C ALA A 60 -3.64 1.38 -2.87
N LEU A 61 -4.43 1.23 -3.92
CA LEU A 61 -5.11 0.00 -4.30
C LEU A 61 -4.70 -0.39 -5.71
N ASP A 62 -4.61 -1.68 -5.98
CA ASP A 62 -4.50 -2.27 -7.31
C ASP A 62 -4.97 -3.73 -7.31
N GLU A 63 -5.28 -4.25 -8.48
CA GLU A 63 -5.68 -5.63 -8.70
C GLU A 63 -4.79 -6.31 -9.75
N CYS A 64 -3.47 -6.18 -9.63
CA CYS A 64 -2.54 -6.80 -10.56
C CYS A 64 -2.67 -8.33 -10.58
N ASP A 65 -2.61 -8.96 -11.78
CA ASP A 65 -2.51 -10.41 -11.93
C ASP A 65 -1.06 -10.88 -11.72
N PRO A 66 -0.76 -11.60 -10.62
CA PRO A 66 0.60 -12.05 -10.34
C PRO A 66 1.23 -12.87 -11.47
N THR A 67 0.42 -13.60 -12.24
CA THR A 67 0.93 -14.45 -13.33
C THR A 67 1.51 -13.63 -14.45
N THR A 68 0.78 -12.65 -14.95
CA THR A 68 1.18 -11.86 -16.11
C THR A 68 2.16 -10.75 -15.74
N PHE A 69 1.96 -10.07 -14.61
CA PHE A 69 2.87 -9.04 -14.14
C PHE A 69 4.23 -9.59 -13.77
N ASN A 70 4.30 -10.72 -13.05
CA ASN A 70 5.59 -11.31 -12.69
C ASN A 70 6.30 -11.92 -13.88
N ALA A 71 5.58 -12.37 -14.90
CA ALA A 71 6.19 -12.79 -16.15
C ALA A 71 6.81 -11.62 -16.93
N ALA A 72 6.18 -10.44 -16.89
CA ALA A 72 6.64 -9.25 -17.61
C ALA A 72 7.73 -8.47 -16.88
N LEU A 73 7.62 -8.32 -15.55
CA LEU A 73 8.42 -7.38 -14.75
C LEU A 73 9.39 -8.07 -13.77
N GLY A 74 9.28 -9.37 -13.61
CA GLY A 74 10.13 -10.18 -12.75
C GLY A 74 9.38 -10.74 -11.53
N PRO A 75 9.96 -11.75 -10.86
CA PRO A 75 9.34 -12.43 -9.74
C PRO A 75 9.06 -11.44 -8.60
N ASP A 76 7.93 -11.66 -7.91
CA ASP A 76 7.48 -10.88 -6.76
C ASP A 76 7.18 -9.39 -7.05
N PHE A 77 7.06 -8.99 -8.31
CA PHE A 77 6.68 -7.63 -8.67
C PHE A 77 5.22 -7.36 -8.27
N CYS A 78 4.30 -8.24 -8.66
CA CYS A 78 2.93 -8.27 -8.16
C CYS A 78 2.80 -9.34 -7.07
N LYS A 79 2.43 -8.92 -5.87
CA LYS A 79 2.24 -9.80 -4.69
C LYS A 79 0.79 -9.92 -4.28
N ASN A 80 -0.13 -9.67 -5.21
CA ASN A 80 -1.53 -9.79 -4.92
C ASN A 80 -1.89 -11.25 -4.60
N VAL A 81 -2.40 -11.48 -3.40
CA VAL A 81 -2.83 -12.80 -2.91
C VAL A 81 -4.34 -12.90 -2.77
N ALA A 82 -5.09 -11.84 -3.07
CA ALA A 82 -6.54 -11.85 -3.03
C ALA A 82 -7.11 -12.80 -4.10
N LEU A 83 -8.23 -13.42 -3.79
CA LEU A 83 -8.97 -14.22 -4.74
C LEU A 83 -10.01 -13.33 -5.43
N GLY A 84 -9.82 -13.06 -6.73
CA GLY A 84 -10.72 -12.18 -7.47
C GLY A 84 -10.43 -12.18 -8.97
N ALA A 85 -11.11 -11.30 -9.68
CA ALA A 85 -10.75 -10.94 -11.05
C ALA A 85 -9.56 -9.98 -10.97
N PHE A 86 -8.49 -10.32 -11.67
CA PHE A 86 -7.29 -9.50 -11.74
C PHE A 86 -7.15 -8.93 -13.14
N THR A 87 -6.63 -7.72 -13.20
CA THR A 87 -6.24 -7.12 -14.47
C THR A 87 -4.88 -7.66 -14.89
N THR A 88 -4.81 -8.19 -16.10
CA THR A 88 -3.55 -8.67 -16.68
C THR A 88 -2.66 -7.50 -17.09
N PHE A 89 -1.35 -7.74 -17.19
CA PHE A 89 -0.39 -6.73 -17.61
C PHE A 89 -0.75 -6.08 -18.96
N ASP A 90 -1.13 -6.89 -19.95
CA ASP A 90 -1.53 -6.38 -21.26
C ASP A 90 -2.83 -5.57 -21.22
N ASN A 91 -3.81 -5.97 -20.41
CA ASN A 91 -5.06 -5.24 -20.25
C ASN A 91 -4.84 -3.87 -19.62
N LEU A 92 -4.02 -3.77 -18.57
CA LEU A 92 -3.69 -2.49 -17.94
C LEU A 92 -3.17 -1.47 -18.97
N PHE A 93 -2.23 -1.89 -19.82
CA PHE A 93 -1.70 -1.03 -20.89
C PHE A 93 -2.74 -0.69 -21.95
N ALA A 94 -3.58 -1.65 -22.34
CA ALA A 94 -4.64 -1.42 -23.31
C ALA A 94 -5.70 -0.43 -22.80
N GLU A 95 -6.10 -0.53 -21.55
CA GLU A 95 -7.05 0.36 -20.90
C GLU A 95 -6.49 1.77 -20.76
N ALA A 96 -5.26 1.91 -20.30
CA ALA A 96 -4.58 3.20 -20.22
C ALA A 96 -4.44 3.87 -21.61
N ALA A 97 -4.05 3.11 -22.63
CA ALA A 97 -3.93 3.62 -24.02
C ALA A 97 -5.28 4.09 -24.61
N ASN A 98 -6.38 3.47 -24.19
CA ASN A 98 -7.74 3.85 -24.60
C ASN A 98 -8.33 4.99 -23.76
N GLY A 99 -7.59 5.53 -22.78
CA GLY A 99 -8.07 6.57 -21.87
C GLY A 99 -9.14 6.11 -20.87
N THR A 100 -9.23 4.82 -20.63
CA THR A 100 -10.14 4.19 -19.68
C THR A 100 -9.34 3.35 -18.68
N PRO A 101 -8.48 3.99 -17.87
CA PRO A 101 -7.64 3.27 -16.92
C PRO A 101 -8.50 2.47 -15.93
N ASP A 102 -7.95 1.36 -15.46
CA ASP A 102 -8.61 0.46 -14.54
C ASP A 102 -8.98 1.20 -13.24
N PRO A 103 -10.27 1.25 -12.85
CA PRO A 103 -10.73 1.95 -11.67
C PRO A 103 -10.26 1.33 -10.36
N ASN A 104 -9.75 0.10 -10.39
CA ASN A 104 -9.22 -0.58 -9.21
C ASN A 104 -7.76 -0.18 -8.90
N TRP A 105 -7.07 0.51 -9.82
CA TRP A 105 -5.82 1.23 -9.54
C TRP A 105 -6.15 2.64 -9.10
N ASP A 106 -6.24 2.87 -7.79
CA ASP A 106 -6.63 4.18 -7.28
C ASP A 106 -6.00 4.49 -5.91
N PHE A 107 -6.04 5.76 -5.55
CA PHE A 107 -5.81 6.23 -4.19
C PHE A 107 -7.14 6.56 -3.50
N GLU A 108 -7.39 5.92 -2.38
CA GLU A 108 -8.59 6.14 -1.58
C GLU A 108 -8.26 6.87 -0.25
N PRO A 109 -8.92 7.98 0.05
CA PRO A 109 -9.79 8.78 -0.81
C PRO A 109 -9.00 9.66 -1.80
N ASP A 110 -9.63 10.02 -2.91
CA ASP A 110 -9.09 10.93 -3.94
C ASP A 110 -8.94 12.39 -3.45
N THR A 111 -9.62 12.73 -2.37
CA THR A 111 -9.59 14.07 -1.75
C THR A 111 -9.49 13.97 -0.24
N VAL A 112 -8.47 14.58 0.32
CA VAL A 112 -8.20 14.62 1.76
C VAL A 112 -8.21 16.05 2.27
N ARG A 113 -8.94 16.32 3.36
CA ARG A 113 -8.91 17.61 4.06
C ARG A 113 -8.27 17.44 5.41
N ILE A 114 -7.15 18.10 5.63
CA ILE A 114 -6.38 18.01 6.87
C ILE A 114 -6.08 19.40 7.45
N LYS A 115 -5.72 19.42 8.72
CA LYS A 115 -5.22 20.63 9.37
C LYS A 115 -3.69 20.65 9.34
N HIS A 116 -3.12 21.84 9.26
CA HIS A 116 -1.67 22.02 9.30
C HIS A 116 -1.04 21.27 10.49
N GLY A 117 0.03 20.54 10.21
CA GLY A 117 0.71 19.67 11.17
C GLY A 117 0.10 18.28 11.33
N THR A 118 -0.87 17.90 10.48
CA THR A 118 -1.32 16.51 10.37
C THR A 118 -0.27 15.68 9.63
N ILE A 119 -0.04 14.46 10.07
CA ILE A 119 0.74 13.45 9.35
C ILE A 119 -0.20 12.73 8.39
N LEU A 120 0.14 12.68 7.12
CA LEU A 120 -0.58 11.90 6.12
C LEU A 120 0.16 10.57 5.91
N SER A 121 -0.44 9.48 6.37
CA SER A 121 0.06 8.12 6.14
C SER A 121 -0.50 7.59 4.83
N VAL A 122 0.37 7.16 3.94
CA VAL A 122 -0.04 6.55 2.66
C VAL A 122 0.36 5.09 2.68
N VAL A 123 -0.63 4.21 2.68
CA VAL A 123 -0.47 2.77 2.85
C VAL A 123 -0.73 2.08 1.51
N ASP A 124 0.16 1.19 1.12
CA ASP A 124 -0.04 0.35 -0.06
C ASP A 124 -0.72 -0.97 0.35
N GLN A 125 -1.95 -1.16 -0.09
CA GLN A 125 -2.73 -2.39 0.07
C GLN A 125 -2.87 -3.17 -1.24
N GLY A 126 -2.31 -2.62 -2.32
CA GLY A 126 -2.25 -3.28 -3.61
C GLY A 126 -1.17 -4.36 -3.70
N GLY A 127 -1.07 -4.96 -4.85
CA GLY A 127 -0.07 -5.99 -5.17
C GLY A 127 1.21 -5.44 -5.79
N GLU A 128 1.18 -4.23 -6.33
CA GLU A 128 2.30 -3.56 -6.97
C GLU A 128 2.93 -2.45 -6.10
N PRO A 129 4.19 -2.08 -6.35
CA PRO A 129 4.73 -0.85 -5.75
C PRO A 129 4.15 0.40 -6.44
N HIS A 130 3.84 1.41 -5.66
CA HIS A 130 3.37 2.72 -6.11
C HIS A 130 4.36 3.83 -5.78
N THR A 131 4.06 5.06 -6.22
CA THR A 131 4.68 6.29 -5.71
C THR A 131 3.61 7.25 -5.27
N PHE A 132 3.88 8.09 -4.27
CA PHE A 132 3.01 9.17 -3.86
C PHE A 132 3.78 10.49 -3.96
N THR A 133 3.87 10.99 -5.18
CA THR A 133 4.75 12.12 -5.54
C THR A 133 3.95 13.41 -5.61
N GLU A 134 4.38 14.42 -4.88
CA GLU A 134 3.79 15.76 -4.99
C GLU A 134 4.18 16.38 -6.34
N VAL A 135 3.16 16.89 -7.07
CA VAL A 135 3.30 17.48 -8.40
C VAL A 135 2.65 18.85 -8.44
N ALA A 136 3.20 19.76 -9.23
CA ALA A 136 2.63 21.08 -9.43
C ALA A 136 1.27 21.00 -10.13
N GLN A 137 1.15 20.09 -11.10
CA GLN A 137 -0.09 19.79 -11.83
C GLN A 137 -0.11 18.31 -12.16
N PHE A 138 -1.28 17.70 -12.18
CA PHE A 138 -1.44 16.34 -12.66
C PHE A 138 -1.05 16.19 -14.12
N GLY A 139 -0.46 15.05 -14.48
CA GLY A 139 -0.07 14.74 -15.85
C GLY A 139 0.41 13.30 -15.97
N GLY A 140 1.28 13.02 -16.94
CA GLY A 140 1.81 11.67 -17.16
C GLY A 140 2.96 11.32 -16.22
N GLY A 141 3.09 10.02 -15.91
CA GLY A 141 4.19 9.43 -15.17
C GLY A 141 5.39 9.07 -16.04
N PHE A 142 6.37 8.37 -15.46
CA PHE A 142 7.57 7.94 -16.21
C PHE A 142 7.33 6.67 -17.05
N VAL A 143 6.25 5.92 -16.81
CA VAL A 143 5.85 4.78 -17.65
C VAL A 143 4.97 5.30 -18.77
N THR A 144 5.59 5.76 -19.86
CA THR A 144 4.89 6.49 -20.93
C THR A 144 3.73 5.73 -21.59
N GLY A 145 3.78 4.39 -21.60
CA GLY A 145 2.69 3.54 -22.09
C GLY A 145 1.41 3.60 -21.25
N LEU A 146 1.51 4.11 -20.01
CA LEU A 146 0.38 4.24 -19.09
C LEU A 146 -0.15 5.68 -18.99
N ASN A 147 0.40 6.61 -19.77
CA ASN A 147 0.05 8.03 -19.65
C ASN A 147 -1.26 8.44 -20.35
N GLY A 148 -1.88 7.55 -21.13
CA GLY A 148 -3.10 7.91 -21.89
C GLY A 148 -2.90 9.09 -22.85
N GLY A 149 -1.66 9.36 -23.27
CA GLY A 149 -1.29 10.49 -24.13
C GLY A 149 -0.88 11.76 -23.39
N GLU A 150 -0.94 11.80 -22.06
CA GLU A 150 -0.42 12.91 -21.26
C GLU A 150 1.12 12.94 -21.26
N ALA A 151 1.70 14.14 -21.23
CA ALA A 151 3.14 14.31 -21.09
C ALA A 151 3.59 14.01 -19.65
N THR A 152 4.76 13.38 -19.52
CA THR A 152 5.39 13.15 -18.22
C THR A 152 5.63 14.48 -17.50
N VAL A 153 5.13 14.61 -16.28
CA VAL A 153 5.37 15.80 -15.45
C VAL A 153 6.83 15.87 -14.99
N PRO A 154 7.38 17.08 -14.77
CA PRO A 154 8.79 17.24 -14.36
C PRO A 154 9.16 16.45 -13.12
N GLU A 155 8.27 16.36 -12.14
CA GLU A 155 8.48 15.67 -10.86
C GLU A 155 8.61 14.16 -11.03
N CYS A 156 7.95 13.58 -12.03
CA CYS A 156 8.03 12.14 -12.37
C CYS A 156 9.16 11.81 -13.36
N ALA A 157 9.77 12.83 -13.99
CA ALA A 157 10.80 12.61 -15.00
C ALA A 157 12.04 11.88 -14.43
N GLY A 158 12.55 10.92 -15.21
CA GLY A 158 13.70 10.10 -14.83
C GLY A 158 13.36 8.90 -13.93
N GLY A 159 12.08 8.73 -13.55
CA GLY A 159 11.60 7.58 -12.78
C GLY A 159 12.41 7.38 -11.50
N PHE A 160 12.69 6.14 -11.13
CA PHE A 160 13.45 5.83 -9.91
C PHE A 160 14.94 6.24 -9.93
N SER A 161 15.48 6.69 -11.08
CA SER A 161 16.78 7.36 -11.13
C SER A 161 16.72 8.77 -10.56
N ASN A 162 15.53 9.38 -10.50
CA ASN A 162 15.27 10.62 -9.80
C ASN A 162 15.06 10.34 -8.31
N LEU A 163 15.95 10.87 -7.47
CA LEU A 163 15.90 10.63 -6.03
C LEU A 163 14.58 11.14 -5.39
N ALA A 164 13.96 12.17 -5.96
CA ALA A 164 12.66 12.66 -5.47
C ALA A 164 11.57 11.59 -5.66
N VAL A 165 11.49 10.99 -6.85
CA VAL A 165 10.54 9.89 -7.12
C VAL A 165 10.87 8.65 -6.28
N ALA A 166 12.16 8.29 -6.19
CA ALA A 166 12.58 7.12 -5.43
C ALA A 166 12.21 7.20 -3.94
N LYS A 167 12.20 8.40 -3.36
CA LYS A 167 11.82 8.64 -1.96
C LYS A 167 10.31 8.54 -1.70
N THR A 168 9.48 8.69 -2.72
CA THR A 168 8.02 8.61 -2.62
C THR A 168 7.49 7.22 -2.95
N ARG A 169 8.38 6.26 -3.22
CA ARG A 169 8.02 4.88 -3.51
C ARG A 169 7.45 4.20 -2.28
N ILE A 170 6.31 3.53 -2.48
CA ILE A 170 5.65 2.70 -1.49
C ILE A 170 5.70 1.26 -2.00
N LEU A 171 6.17 0.34 -1.18
CA LEU A 171 6.19 -1.07 -1.51
C LEU A 171 4.91 -1.75 -1.01
N GLN A 172 4.55 -2.84 -1.63
CA GLN A 172 3.38 -3.64 -1.26
C GLN A 172 3.37 -3.96 0.24
N GLY A 173 2.26 -3.64 0.92
CA GLY A 173 2.09 -3.86 2.36
C GLY A 173 2.90 -2.90 3.24
N SER A 174 3.55 -1.89 2.67
CA SER A 174 4.27 -0.86 3.43
C SER A 174 3.52 0.47 3.45
N HIS A 175 4.10 1.48 4.09
CA HIS A 175 3.56 2.84 4.10
C HIS A 175 4.70 3.86 4.09
N ILE A 176 4.34 5.08 3.70
CA ILE A 176 5.17 6.28 3.89
C ILE A 176 4.38 7.32 4.66
N GLU A 177 5.09 8.24 5.31
CA GLU A 177 4.50 9.39 5.99
C GLU A 177 4.87 10.67 5.25
N VAL A 178 3.85 11.47 4.91
CA VAL A 178 4.01 12.83 4.38
C VAL A 178 3.75 13.81 5.50
N THR A 179 4.73 14.65 5.77
CA THR A 179 4.69 15.62 6.87
C THR A 179 5.09 17.01 6.38
N GLY A 180 4.73 18.02 7.16
CA GLY A 180 5.17 19.39 6.88
C GLY A 180 4.50 20.07 5.68
N LEU A 181 3.35 19.56 5.22
CA LEU A 181 2.58 20.20 4.17
C LEU A 181 2.17 21.61 4.61
N SER A 182 2.41 22.58 3.74
CA SER A 182 2.02 23.97 3.94
C SER A 182 0.50 24.13 3.81
N LYS A 183 -0.04 25.29 4.22
CA LYS A 183 -1.44 25.61 3.95
C LYS A 183 -1.68 25.75 2.45
N GLY A 184 -2.78 25.19 1.96
CA GLY A 184 -3.19 25.24 0.55
C GLY A 184 -3.57 23.88 -0.01
N GLU A 185 -3.66 23.83 -1.33
CA GLU A 185 -3.91 22.61 -2.08
C GLU A 185 -2.58 21.98 -2.53
N HIS A 186 -2.42 20.70 -2.26
CA HIS A 186 -1.32 19.87 -2.72
C HIS A 186 -1.88 18.75 -3.61
N ARG A 187 -1.16 18.42 -4.65
CA ARG A 187 -1.53 17.36 -5.60
C ARG A 187 -0.51 16.27 -5.54
N PHE A 188 -0.96 15.04 -5.37
CA PHE A 188 -0.12 13.86 -5.39
C PHE A 188 -0.60 12.91 -6.48
N GLU A 189 0.36 12.31 -7.18
CA GLU A 189 0.04 11.26 -8.15
C GLU A 189 1.04 10.10 -8.07
N CYS A 190 0.64 8.94 -8.58
CA CYS A 190 1.55 7.84 -8.80
C CYS A 190 2.31 8.07 -10.11
N CYS A 191 3.64 8.20 -10.04
CA CYS A 191 4.45 8.38 -11.25
C CYS A 191 4.55 7.12 -12.15
N ILE A 192 4.01 5.98 -11.68
CA ILE A 192 3.88 4.74 -12.49
C ILE A 192 2.52 4.73 -13.17
N HIS A 193 1.44 4.96 -12.41
CA HIS A 193 0.02 4.90 -12.78
C HIS A 193 -0.59 6.30 -12.62
N PRO A 194 -0.41 7.23 -13.58
CA PRO A 194 -0.64 8.67 -13.35
C PRO A 194 -2.12 9.08 -13.21
N TRP A 195 -3.04 8.17 -13.40
CA TRP A 195 -4.46 8.37 -13.08
C TRP A 195 -4.77 8.22 -11.59
N MET A 196 -3.92 7.53 -10.79
CA MET A 196 -4.03 7.47 -9.34
C MET A 196 -3.62 8.83 -8.77
N ARG A 197 -4.59 9.63 -8.34
CA ARG A 197 -4.43 11.05 -7.99
C ARG A 197 -5.13 11.41 -6.71
N VAL A 198 -4.47 12.21 -5.86
CA VAL A 198 -5.04 12.72 -4.61
C VAL A 198 -4.87 14.23 -4.55
N LYS A 199 -5.92 14.92 -4.12
CA LYS A 199 -5.87 16.32 -3.69
C LYS A 199 -5.88 16.41 -2.17
N VAL A 200 -4.89 17.06 -1.60
CA VAL A 200 -4.80 17.30 -0.16
C VAL A 200 -5.00 18.78 0.11
N GLU A 201 -6.10 19.13 0.77
CA GLU A 201 -6.40 20.47 1.21
C GLU A 201 -5.95 20.67 2.66
N VAL A 202 -4.93 21.48 2.87
CA VAL A 202 -4.40 21.80 4.20
C VAL A 202 -4.97 23.11 4.69
N LYS A 203 -5.72 23.07 5.80
CA LYS A 203 -6.32 24.24 6.47
C LYS A 203 -5.54 24.64 7.71
N ASP A 204 -5.77 25.86 8.17
CA ASP A 204 -5.25 26.30 9.46
C ASP A 204 -5.82 25.46 10.60
N ARG A 205 -5.09 25.40 11.72
CA ARG A 205 -5.51 24.67 12.92
C ARG A 205 -6.84 25.19 13.49
N ASP A 206 -7.06 26.48 13.38
CA ASP A 206 -8.19 27.19 14.00
C ASP A 206 -9.36 27.43 13.04
N GLU A 207 -9.23 27.02 11.79
CA GLU A 207 -10.30 27.12 10.79
C GLU A 207 -11.33 26.01 11.01
N LYS A 208 -12.63 26.40 11.20
CA LYS A 208 -13.76 25.48 11.42
C LYS A 208 -14.29 24.91 10.12
#